data_e8b9dffec1ed12ac5e726e9cc70eec78
#
_entry.id   e8b9dffec1ed12ac5e726e9cc70eec78
#
_cell.length_a   1.000
_cell.length_b   1.000
_cell.length_c   1.000
_cell.angle_alpha   90.00
_cell.angle_beta   90.00
_cell.angle_gamma   90.00
#
_symmetry.space_group_name_H-M   'P 1'
#
loop_
_entity.id
_entity.type
_entity.pdbx_description
1 polymer ?
#
loop_
_entity_poly.entity_id
_entity_poly.type
_entity_poly.pdbx_seq_one_letter_code
_entity_poly.pdbx_strand_id
1 'polypeptide(L)'
;MTVGDPRGIGPEIVAKALADPQVGERCDIAVVGPEGAGISVDESVGRWVPSSDAALAGRLSGLAIERAVEMALAGAVDGIVTAPIDKAALHAGGYDFPGHTEMLGSLTRSRVAMMLASDKLRVVLATTHIPLSRVIEALTTESIVEAARITRDGLRDWFGIAEPRIALCALNPHGGDSGRFGNEDTELLAPAASAAGIAGPFPADTIFVRALRGEFDAVIAPYHDVGMTAIKVASFGSAVNITLGLPFPRTSPDHGTALDIAGQDRADPSSMIAATLLCSSFALRARQPGGRQGYGDRPTESRSAARPSRAQ
;
A
#
# COMPACT_ATOMS: atom_id res chain seq x y z
N MET A 1 -9.82 -10.63 4.70
CA MET A 1 -9.10 -10.78 3.41
C MET A 1 -10.08 -10.54 2.26
N THR A 2 -9.76 -9.70 1.27
CA THR A 2 -10.65 -9.53 0.09
C THR A 2 -10.25 -10.49 -1.02
N VAL A 3 -11.24 -10.99 -1.78
CA VAL A 3 -11.02 -11.95 -2.88
C VAL A 3 -10.41 -11.28 -4.12
N GLY A 4 -10.51 -9.95 -4.24
CA GLY A 4 -10.04 -9.20 -5.40
C GLY A 4 -10.95 -9.36 -6.63
N ASP A 5 -10.37 -9.24 -7.82
CA ASP A 5 -11.12 -9.43 -9.07
C ASP A 5 -11.45 -10.92 -9.26
N PRO A 6 -12.74 -11.30 -9.29
CA PRO A 6 -13.13 -12.71 -9.40
C PRO A 6 -12.79 -13.37 -10.75
N ARG A 7 -12.36 -12.59 -11.75
CA ARG A 7 -11.87 -13.10 -13.04
C ARG A 7 -10.40 -13.51 -13.01
N GLY A 8 -9.65 -13.00 -12.02
CA GLY A 8 -8.20 -13.19 -11.90
C GLY A 8 -7.80 -14.31 -10.96
N ILE A 9 -6.52 -14.33 -10.62
CA ILE A 9 -5.95 -15.32 -9.70
C ILE A 9 -6.31 -15.07 -8.22
N GLY A 10 -6.98 -13.94 -7.91
CA GLY A 10 -7.34 -13.57 -6.53
C GLY A 10 -8.01 -14.70 -5.75
N PRO A 11 -9.12 -15.30 -6.23
CA PRO A 11 -9.78 -16.41 -5.55
C PRO A 11 -8.85 -17.59 -5.29
N GLU A 12 -8.02 -17.96 -6.27
CA GLU A 12 -7.08 -19.08 -6.20
C GLU A 12 -6.00 -18.86 -5.14
N ILE A 13 -5.32 -17.72 -5.16
CA ILE A 13 -4.24 -17.43 -4.20
C ILE A 13 -4.77 -17.23 -2.78
N VAL A 14 -5.99 -16.71 -2.63
CA VAL A 14 -6.67 -16.63 -1.32
C VAL A 14 -6.97 -18.02 -0.79
N ALA A 15 -7.57 -18.90 -1.61
CA ALA A 15 -7.85 -20.28 -1.20
C ALA A 15 -6.57 -21.04 -0.79
N LYS A 16 -5.50 -20.90 -1.57
CA LYS A 16 -4.19 -21.51 -1.27
C LYS A 16 -3.56 -20.92 0.00
N ALA A 17 -3.68 -19.62 0.23
CA ALA A 17 -3.18 -18.99 1.44
C ALA A 17 -3.94 -19.43 2.70
N LEU A 18 -5.26 -19.61 2.61
CA LEU A 18 -6.07 -20.13 3.71
C LEU A 18 -5.72 -21.58 4.06
N ALA A 19 -5.26 -22.36 3.08
CA ALA A 19 -4.84 -23.74 3.29
C ALA A 19 -3.40 -23.86 3.86
N ASP A 20 -2.65 -22.75 3.90
CA ASP A 20 -1.28 -22.75 4.43
C ASP A 20 -1.27 -22.88 5.97
N PRO A 21 -0.55 -23.87 6.54
CA PRO A 21 -0.52 -24.09 7.98
C PRO A 21 -0.05 -22.88 8.80
N GLN A 22 0.94 -22.11 8.30
CA GLN A 22 1.45 -20.93 9.01
C GLN A 22 0.41 -19.82 9.12
N VAL A 23 -0.44 -19.69 8.10
CA VAL A 23 -1.56 -18.75 8.11
C VAL A 23 -2.63 -19.19 9.10
N GLY A 24 -3.02 -20.47 9.06
CA GLY A 24 -4.02 -21.03 9.98
C GLY A 24 -3.61 -21.01 11.46
N GLU A 25 -2.31 -21.10 11.75
CA GLU A 25 -1.80 -21.04 13.13
C GLU A 25 -1.74 -19.61 13.70
N ARG A 26 -1.69 -18.57 12.84
CA ARG A 26 -1.41 -17.18 13.25
C ARG A 26 -2.55 -16.21 13.03
N CYS A 27 -3.54 -16.58 12.22
CA CYS A 27 -4.58 -15.66 11.78
C CYS A 27 -5.96 -16.29 11.81
N ASP A 28 -6.93 -15.59 12.40
CA ASP A 28 -8.35 -15.80 12.12
C ASP A 28 -8.73 -14.91 10.94
N ILE A 29 -9.17 -15.51 9.85
CA ILE A 29 -9.40 -14.79 8.59
C ILE A 29 -10.87 -14.81 8.23
N ALA A 30 -11.45 -13.61 8.07
CA ALA A 30 -12.72 -13.41 7.39
C ALA A 30 -12.48 -13.10 5.92
N VAL A 31 -13.09 -13.87 5.03
CA VAL A 31 -13.02 -13.69 3.58
C VAL A 31 -14.19 -12.81 3.11
N VAL A 32 -13.87 -11.70 2.48
CA VAL A 32 -14.82 -10.73 1.96
C VAL A 32 -14.82 -10.75 0.43
N GLY A 33 -15.94 -11.02 -0.19
CA GLY A 33 -16.00 -11.06 -1.65
C GLY A 33 -17.36 -11.53 -2.19
N PRO A 34 -17.48 -11.69 -3.51
CA PRO A 34 -18.71 -12.21 -4.10
C PRO A 34 -18.83 -13.72 -3.94
N GLU A 35 -20.03 -14.19 -3.69
CA GLU A 35 -20.40 -15.60 -3.86
C GLU A 35 -20.19 -16.05 -5.33
N GLY A 36 -19.81 -17.29 -5.54
CA GLY A 36 -19.62 -17.84 -6.89
C GLY A 36 -18.24 -17.53 -7.50
N ALA A 37 -17.32 -16.94 -6.75
CA ALA A 37 -15.94 -16.70 -7.18
C ALA A 37 -15.02 -17.94 -7.08
N GLY A 38 -15.56 -19.12 -6.77
CA GLY A 38 -14.76 -20.35 -6.61
C GLY A 38 -14.16 -20.54 -5.21
N ILE A 39 -14.52 -19.69 -4.26
CA ILE A 39 -14.09 -19.74 -2.85
C ILE A 39 -15.29 -19.43 -1.95
N SER A 40 -15.32 -20.01 -0.75
CA SER A 40 -16.30 -19.63 0.28
C SER A 40 -15.97 -18.24 0.81
N VAL A 41 -16.97 -17.41 1.04
CA VAL A 41 -16.84 -16.08 1.64
C VAL A 41 -17.64 -16.05 2.94
N ASP A 42 -17.08 -15.37 3.95
CA ASP A 42 -17.75 -15.13 5.24
C ASP A 42 -18.66 -13.89 5.15
N GLU A 43 -18.22 -12.89 4.38
CA GLU A 43 -18.93 -11.64 4.12
C GLU A 43 -19.19 -11.51 2.61
N SER A 44 -20.44 -11.75 2.19
CA SER A 44 -20.85 -11.64 0.79
C SER A 44 -21.16 -10.20 0.41
N VAL A 45 -20.60 -9.76 -0.73
CA VAL A 45 -20.88 -8.43 -1.32
C VAL A 45 -21.72 -8.55 -2.60
N GLY A 46 -22.32 -9.68 -2.82
CA GLY A 46 -23.14 -10.00 -4.01
C GLY A 46 -22.70 -11.28 -4.68
N ARG A 47 -23.18 -11.51 -5.88
CA ARG A 47 -22.94 -12.76 -6.61
C ARG A 47 -22.16 -12.54 -7.90
N TRP A 48 -21.08 -13.26 -8.04
CA TRP A 48 -20.36 -13.41 -9.30
C TRP A 48 -20.88 -14.59 -10.10
N VAL A 49 -21.15 -14.37 -11.36
CA VAL A 49 -21.43 -15.44 -12.33
C VAL A 49 -20.35 -15.34 -13.40
N PRO A 50 -19.63 -16.42 -13.72
CA PRO A 50 -18.59 -16.41 -14.74
C PRO A 50 -19.16 -16.02 -16.11
N SER A 51 -19.16 -14.75 -16.42
CA SER A 51 -19.78 -14.18 -17.62
C SER A 51 -18.94 -13.11 -18.28
N SER A 52 -17.68 -12.96 -17.92
CA SER A 52 -16.78 -11.97 -18.53
C SER A 52 -17.19 -10.48 -18.37
N ASP A 53 -18.18 -10.14 -17.58
CA ASP A 53 -18.52 -8.73 -17.33
C ASP A 53 -17.51 -8.07 -16.41
N ALA A 54 -16.61 -7.29 -17.02
CA ALA A 54 -15.56 -6.56 -16.31
C ALA A 54 -16.15 -5.52 -15.35
N ALA A 55 -17.24 -4.86 -15.71
CA ALA A 55 -17.87 -3.86 -14.86
C ALA A 55 -18.46 -4.50 -13.60
N LEU A 56 -19.12 -5.64 -13.72
CA LEU A 56 -19.62 -6.38 -12.57
C LEU A 56 -18.47 -6.86 -11.67
N ALA A 57 -17.40 -7.41 -12.25
CA ALA A 57 -16.23 -7.84 -11.49
C ALA A 57 -15.58 -6.68 -10.72
N GLY A 58 -15.40 -5.53 -11.38
CA GLY A 58 -14.87 -4.33 -10.77
C GLY A 58 -15.75 -3.77 -9.66
N ARG A 59 -17.07 -3.77 -9.86
CA ARG A 59 -18.05 -3.35 -8.86
C ARG A 59 -17.97 -4.24 -7.61
N LEU A 60 -17.95 -5.55 -7.79
CA LEU A 60 -17.87 -6.51 -6.68
C LEU A 60 -16.53 -6.40 -5.95
N SER A 61 -15.44 -6.16 -6.67
CA SER A 61 -14.12 -5.91 -6.08
C SER A 61 -14.13 -4.64 -5.21
N GLY A 62 -14.73 -3.56 -5.71
CA GLY A 62 -14.86 -2.30 -4.96
C GLY A 62 -15.72 -2.45 -3.71
N LEU A 63 -16.88 -3.09 -3.81
CA LEU A 63 -17.74 -3.40 -2.66
C LEU A 63 -17.01 -4.25 -1.60
N ALA A 64 -16.18 -5.20 -2.03
CA ALA A 64 -15.39 -6.02 -1.09
C ALA A 64 -14.36 -5.17 -0.32
N ILE A 65 -13.73 -4.19 -0.98
CA ILE A 65 -12.81 -3.26 -0.33
C ILE A 65 -13.56 -2.35 0.66
N GLU A 66 -14.71 -1.78 0.27
CA GLU A 66 -15.55 -0.95 1.15
C GLU A 66 -15.97 -1.74 2.39
N ARG A 67 -16.48 -2.96 2.20
CA ARG A 67 -16.88 -3.82 3.32
C ARG A 67 -15.74 -4.16 4.26
N ALA A 68 -14.57 -4.50 3.73
CA ALA A 68 -13.39 -4.77 4.54
C ALA A 68 -12.95 -3.53 5.35
N VAL A 69 -13.02 -2.33 4.75
CA VAL A 69 -12.73 -1.06 5.45
C VAL A 69 -13.75 -0.80 6.57
N GLU A 70 -15.05 -1.00 6.33
CA GLU A 70 -16.09 -0.88 7.36
C GLU A 70 -15.80 -1.81 8.54
N MET A 71 -15.47 -3.09 8.27
CA MET A 71 -15.14 -4.07 9.31
C MET A 71 -13.91 -3.65 10.13
N ALA A 72 -12.87 -3.13 9.47
CA ALA A 72 -11.66 -2.69 10.15
C ALA A 72 -11.89 -1.40 10.98
N LEU A 73 -12.65 -0.45 10.46
CA LEU A 73 -13.01 0.77 11.21
C LEU A 73 -13.92 0.48 12.40
N ALA A 74 -14.78 -0.53 12.29
CA ALA A 74 -15.62 -0.99 13.39
C ALA A 74 -14.88 -1.87 14.42
N GLY A 75 -13.60 -2.21 14.16
CA GLY A 75 -12.80 -3.08 15.02
C GLY A 75 -13.22 -4.57 14.96
N ALA A 76 -14.00 -4.96 13.95
CA ALA A 76 -14.36 -6.36 13.74
C ALA A 76 -13.20 -7.20 13.20
N VAL A 77 -12.23 -6.54 12.55
CA VAL A 77 -10.95 -7.12 12.11
C VAL A 77 -9.80 -6.16 12.42
N ASP A 78 -8.61 -6.69 12.66
CA ASP A 78 -7.42 -5.92 13.05
C ASP A 78 -6.62 -5.37 11.88
N GLY A 79 -6.87 -5.87 10.67
CA GLY A 79 -6.16 -5.45 9.47
C GLY A 79 -6.80 -6.02 8.21
N ILE A 80 -6.33 -5.56 7.07
CA ILE A 80 -6.87 -5.94 5.76
C ILE A 80 -5.74 -6.50 4.89
N VAL A 81 -5.99 -7.66 4.28
CA VAL A 81 -5.14 -8.19 3.20
C VAL A 81 -5.97 -8.20 1.93
N THR A 82 -5.49 -7.57 0.86
CA THR A 82 -6.26 -7.49 -0.38
C THR A 82 -5.62 -8.32 -1.49
N ALA A 83 -6.40 -9.19 -2.12
CA ALA A 83 -6.02 -9.82 -3.38
C ALA A 83 -6.04 -8.82 -4.54
N PRO A 84 -5.37 -9.12 -5.67
CA PRO A 84 -5.25 -8.20 -6.79
C PRO A 84 -6.59 -7.82 -7.43
N ILE A 85 -6.69 -6.58 -7.90
CA ILE A 85 -7.82 -6.07 -8.69
C ILE A 85 -7.36 -5.63 -10.08
N ASP A 86 -8.26 -5.70 -11.05
CA ASP A 86 -8.08 -5.07 -12.35
C ASP A 86 -8.56 -3.62 -12.28
N LYS A 87 -7.66 -2.67 -12.60
CA LYS A 87 -7.96 -1.24 -12.48
C LYS A 87 -9.00 -0.77 -13.51
N ALA A 88 -8.95 -1.33 -14.72
CA ALA A 88 -9.92 -0.98 -15.75
C ALA A 88 -11.32 -1.51 -15.40
N ALA A 89 -11.39 -2.72 -14.83
CA ALA A 89 -12.64 -3.26 -14.31
C ALA A 89 -13.17 -2.45 -13.12
N LEU A 90 -12.31 -2.07 -12.19
CA LEU A 90 -12.69 -1.24 -11.04
C LEU A 90 -13.34 0.07 -11.51
N HIS A 91 -12.69 0.74 -12.46
CA HIS A 91 -13.21 1.97 -13.07
C HIS A 91 -14.55 1.71 -13.79
N ALA A 92 -14.64 0.65 -14.62
CA ALA A 92 -15.89 0.26 -15.28
C ALA A 92 -17.01 -0.09 -14.29
N GLY A 93 -16.65 -0.58 -13.09
CA GLY A 93 -17.54 -0.88 -11.97
C GLY A 93 -18.03 0.34 -11.20
N GLY A 94 -17.59 1.55 -11.57
CA GLY A 94 -18.03 2.82 -10.97
C GLY A 94 -17.10 3.40 -9.90
N TYR A 95 -15.89 2.87 -9.74
CA TYR A 95 -14.89 3.35 -8.79
C TYR A 95 -13.78 4.12 -9.50
N ASP A 96 -13.77 5.42 -9.36
CA ASP A 96 -12.77 6.32 -9.99
C ASP A 96 -11.51 6.45 -9.12
N PHE A 97 -10.79 5.34 -8.95
CA PHE A 97 -9.54 5.30 -8.22
C PHE A 97 -8.43 4.62 -9.04
N PRO A 98 -7.19 5.13 -9.01
CA PRO A 98 -6.03 4.51 -9.66
C PRO A 98 -5.69 3.11 -9.13
N GLY A 99 -6.09 2.81 -7.89
CA GLY A 99 -5.83 1.53 -7.26
C GLY A 99 -6.28 1.47 -5.80
N HIS A 100 -5.86 0.41 -5.10
CA HIS A 100 -6.19 0.21 -3.69
C HIS A 100 -5.73 1.34 -2.78
N THR A 101 -4.52 1.85 -2.96
CA THR A 101 -3.91 2.82 -2.06
C THR A 101 -4.75 4.10 -1.98
N GLU A 102 -5.13 4.64 -3.12
CA GLU A 102 -5.91 5.86 -3.23
C GLU A 102 -7.35 5.63 -2.74
N MET A 103 -7.95 4.49 -3.09
CA MET A 103 -9.29 4.12 -2.62
C MET A 103 -9.34 3.99 -1.10
N LEU A 104 -8.41 3.26 -0.50
CA LEU A 104 -8.32 3.09 0.95
C LEU A 104 -8.09 4.41 1.68
N GLY A 105 -7.19 5.26 1.15
CA GLY A 105 -6.95 6.61 1.69
C GLY A 105 -8.23 7.46 1.70
N SER A 106 -9.01 7.40 0.60
CA SER A 106 -10.29 8.10 0.49
C SER A 106 -11.33 7.58 1.47
N LEU A 107 -11.54 6.25 1.53
CA LEU A 107 -12.52 5.62 2.42
C LEU A 107 -12.24 5.87 3.90
N THR A 108 -10.96 5.96 4.28
CA THR A 108 -10.53 6.21 5.67
C THR A 108 -10.24 7.68 5.97
N ARG A 109 -10.35 8.56 4.97
CA ARG A 109 -9.94 9.99 5.05
C ARG A 109 -8.52 10.15 5.56
N SER A 110 -7.64 9.24 5.18
CA SER A 110 -6.24 9.19 5.59
C SER A 110 -5.31 9.63 4.48
N ARG A 111 -4.21 10.29 4.87
CA ARG A 111 -3.06 10.46 3.98
C ARG A 111 -2.25 9.19 4.01
N VAL A 112 -1.94 8.67 2.85
CA VAL A 112 -1.33 7.35 2.69
C VAL A 112 -0.06 7.42 1.86
N ALA A 113 0.84 6.47 2.09
CA ALA A 113 2.03 6.26 1.27
C ALA A 113 2.17 4.77 0.94
N MET A 114 2.57 4.48 -0.29
CA MET A 114 2.84 3.11 -0.73
C MET A 114 4.25 2.71 -0.34
N MET A 115 4.39 1.62 0.39
CA MET A 115 5.66 0.99 0.71
C MET A 115 5.70 -0.41 0.11
N LEU A 116 6.81 -0.77 -0.55
CA LEU A 116 7.18 -2.16 -0.73
C LEU A 116 8.21 -2.54 0.33
N ALA A 117 8.00 -3.68 0.97
CA ALA A 117 8.89 -4.19 1.99
C ALA A 117 9.27 -5.65 1.73
N SER A 118 10.54 -5.96 1.89
CA SER A 118 11.08 -7.30 2.03
C SER A 118 11.86 -7.39 3.35
N ASP A 119 12.40 -8.54 3.68
CA ASP A 119 13.22 -8.71 4.89
C ASP A 119 14.44 -7.77 4.91
N LYS A 120 14.94 -7.38 3.73
CA LYS A 120 16.20 -6.66 3.57
C LYS A 120 16.05 -5.19 3.19
N LEU A 121 14.95 -4.82 2.56
CA LEU A 121 14.78 -3.48 1.99
C LEU A 121 13.34 -3.01 2.13
N ARG A 122 13.15 -1.74 2.49
CA ARG A 122 11.85 -1.05 2.46
C ARG A 122 11.98 0.20 1.64
N VAL A 123 11.09 0.32 0.65
CA VAL A 123 11.05 1.46 -0.27
C VAL A 123 9.68 2.10 -0.22
N VAL A 124 9.63 3.39 0.02
CA VAL A 124 8.42 4.21 0.00
C VAL A 124 8.46 5.12 -1.21
N LEU A 125 7.34 5.30 -1.87
CA LEU A 125 7.24 6.14 -3.06
C LEU A 125 6.70 7.53 -2.69
N ALA A 126 7.44 8.59 -3.03
CA ALA A 126 6.98 9.97 -2.91
C ALA A 126 5.96 10.33 -4.01
N THR A 127 6.19 9.82 -5.22
CA THR A 127 5.20 9.84 -6.32
C THR A 127 4.97 8.43 -6.83
N THR A 128 3.72 8.09 -7.17
CA THR A 128 3.31 6.75 -7.58
C THR A 128 3.04 6.69 -9.09
N HIS A 129 1.83 6.41 -9.50
CA HIS A 129 1.44 6.08 -10.88
C HIS A 129 1.24 7.33 -11.75
N ILE A 130 2.27 8.15 -11.91
CA ILE A 130 2.28 9.31 -12.80
C ILE A 130 3.36 9.17 -13.88
N PRO A 131 3.19 9.78 -15.05
CA PRO A 131 4.23 9.83 -16.07
C PRO A 131 5.52 10.44 -15.53
N LEU A 132 6.69 9.92 -15.92
CA LEU A 132 7.98 10.45 -15.49
C LEU A 132 8.13 11.95 -15.76
N SER A 133 7.58 12.44 -16.87
CA SER A 133 7.56 13.86 -17.24
C SER A 133 6.81 14.76 -16.24
N ARG A 134 5.95 14.19 -15.39
CA ARG A 134 5.17 14.93 -14.38
C ARG A 134 5.76 14.81 -12.98
N VAL A 135 6.81 14.03 -12.80
CA VAL A 135 7.41 13.77 -11.48
C VAL A 135 7.92 15.04 -10.84
N ILE A 136 8.68 15.85 -11.58
CA ILE A 136 9.27 17.10 -11.05
C ILE A 136 8.18 18.06 -10.56
N GLU A 137 7.10 18.20 -11.32
CA GLU A 137 5.96 19.05 -10.96
C GLU A 137 5.20 18.52 -9.73
N ALA A 138 5.11 17.19 -9.58
CA ALA A 138 4.40 16.54 -8.48
C ALA A 138 5.20 16.48 -7.18
N LEU A 139 6.53 16.54 -7.25
CA LEU A 139 7.40 16.59 -6.08
C LEU A 139 7.39 17.97 -5.47
N THR A 140 6.98 18.06 -4.21
CA THR A 140 7.03 19.27 -3.40
C THR A 140 7.67 18.98 -2.04
N THR A 141 8.13 20.03 -1.37
CA THR A 141 8.63 19.88 0.01
C THR A 141 7.58 19.23 0.90
N GLU A 142 6.32 19.64 0.78
CA GLU A 142 5.20 19.09 1.57
C GLU A 142 4.96 17.62 1.30
N SER A 143 5.02 17.19 0.03
CA SER A 143 4.81 15.76 -0.33
C SER A 143 5.90 14.87 0.24
N ILE A 144 7.17 15.32 0.24
CA ILE A 144 8.31 14.59 0.79
C ILE A 144 8.24 14.54 2.33
N VAL A 145 7.94 15.68 2.96
CA VAL A 145 7.77 15.77 4.43
C VAL A 145 6.64 14.85 4.89
N GLU A 146 5.51 14.83 4.18
CA GLU A 146 4.39 13.98 4.52
C GLU A 146 4.72 12.49 4.31
N ALA A 147 5.36 12.13 3.19
CA ALA A 147 5.82 10.76 2.97
C ALA A 147 6.80 10.30 4.07
N ALA A 148 7.72 11.17 4.50
CA ALA A 148 8.65 10.87 5.57
C ALA A 148 7.94 10.70 6.92
N ARG A 149 6.96 11.55 7.24
CA ARG A 149 6.15 11.45 8.44
C ARG A 149 5.38 10.12 8.48
N ILE A 150 4.65 9.81 7.41
CA ILE A 150 3.89 8.56 7.29
C ILE A 150 4.82 7.34 7.40
N THR A 151 5.99 7.40 6.77
CA THR A 151 6.99 6.33 6.83
C THR A 151 7.50 6.15 8.26
N ARG A 152 7.84 7.23 8.95
CA ARG A 152 8.33 7.20 10.34
C ARG A 152 7.30 6.60 11.27
N ASP A 153 6.06 7.04 11.17
CA ASP A 153 4.94 6.53 11.98
C ASP A 153 4.73 5.03 11.71
N GLY A 154 4.68 4.61 10.45
CA GLY A 154 4.53 3.20 10.09
C GLY A 154 5.68 2.31 10.56
N LEU A 155 6.93 2.78 10.48
CA LEU A 155 8.09 2.04 10.98
C LEU A 155 8.06 1.89 12.50
N ARG A 156 7.59 2.89 13.22
CA ARG A 156 7.39 2.81 14.68
C ARG A 156 6.25 1.88 15.05
N ASP A 157 5.08 2.16 14.53
CA ASP A 157 3.84 1.53 14.97
C ASP A 157 3.74 0.07 14.51
N TRP A 158 4.16 -0.22 13.28
CA TRP A 158 3.99 -1.55 12.68
C TRP A 158 5.26 -2.39 12.68
N PHE A 159 6.42 -1.79 12.39
CA PHE A 159 7.68 -2.53 12.40
C PHE A 159 8.38 -2.52 13.77
N GLY A 160 7.98 -1.63 14.70
CA GLY A 160 8.53 -1.54 16.05
C GLY A 160 9.93 -0.92 16.08
N ILE A 161 10.27 -0.11 15.10
CA ILE A 161 11.56 0.59 15.04
C ILE A 161 11.38 1.95 15.73
N ALA A 162 11.84 2.08 16.98
CA ALA A 162 11.61 3.26 17.80
C ALA A 162 12.17 4.55 17.18
N GLU A 163 13.37 4.48 16.60
CA GLU A 163 14.08 5.59 15.96
C GLU A 163 14.43 5.24 14.51
N PRO A 164 13.46 5.33 13.58
CA PRO A 164 13.68 4.92 12.20
C PRO A 164 14.68 5.82 11.47
N ARG A 165 15.68 5.21 10.87
CA ARG A 165 16.64 5.86 9.98
C ARG A 165 16.09 5.83 8.56
N ILE A 166 15.63 6.97 8.08
CA ILE A 166 15.02 7.13 6.77
C ILE A 166 15.96 7.93 5.88
N ALA A 167 16.13 7.49 4.65
CA ALA A 167 16.89 8.20 3.63
C ALA A 167 16.01 8.63 2.46
N LEU A 168 16.33 9.76 1.85
CA LEU A 168 15.77 10.21 0.58
C LEU A 168 16.72 9.82 -0.55
N CYS A 169 16.19 9.15 -1.57
CA CYS A 169 16.88 8.90 -2.83
C CYS A 169 16.87 10.17 -3.69
N ALA A 170 17.99 10.46 -4.35
CA ALA A 170 18.11 11.55 -5.29
C ALA A 170 17.26 11.33 -6.55
N LEU A 171 16.88 12.44 -7.19
CA LEU A 171 16.14 12.45 -8.44
C LEU A 171 17.09 12.28 -9.63
N ASN A 172 18.17 13.06 -9.64
CA ASN A 172 19.09 13.12 -10.77
C ASN A 172 20.32 12.21 -10.59
N PRO A 173 20.99 11.84 -11.68
CA PRO A 173 22.25 11.10 -11.60
C PRO A 173 23.25 11.78 -10.66
N HIS A 174 23.86 10.99 -9.79
CA HIS A 174 24.86 11.44 -8.80
C HIS A 174 24.38 12.60 -7.89
N GLY A 175 23.03 12.76 -7.71
CA GLY A 175 22.47 13.86 -6.92
C GLY A 175 22.67 15.23 -7.58
N GLY A 176 22.60 15.28 -8.91
CA GLY A 176 22.75 16.49 -9.70
C GLY A 176 24.19 16.87 -10.04
N ASP A 177 25.22 16.22 -9.45
CA ASP A 177 26.66 16.49 -9.71
C ASP A 177 26.98 18.00 -9.74
N SER A 178 26.71 18.69 -8.64
CA SER A 178 26.90 20.13 -8.52
C SER A 178 26.13 20.97 -9.56
N GLY A 179 24.95 20.52 -9.96
CA GLY A 179 24.05 21.19 -10.90
C GLY A 179 24.30 20.85 -12.39
N ARG A 180 25.25 19.94 -12.69
CA ARG A 180 25.50 19.50 -14.08
C ARG A 180 24.36 18.69 -14.67
N PHE A 181 23.60 17.97 -13.84
CA PHE A 181 22.50 17.10 -14.23
C PHE A 181 21.14 17.55 -13.69
N GLY A 182 21.03 18.80 -13.27
CA GLY A 182 19.82 19.39 -12.71
C GLY A 182 20.04 19.88 -11.27
N ASN A 183 19.19 20.79 -10.83
CA ASN A 183 19.28 21.44 -9.52
C ASN A 183 18.25 20.92 -8.52
N GLU A 184 17.31 20.07 -8.93
CA GLU A 184 16.17 19.62 -8.12
C GLU A 184 16.61 18.95 -6.83
N ASP A 185 17.72 18.21 -6.87
CA ASP A 185 18.29 17.58 -5.67
C ASP A 185 18.78 18.60 -4.63
N THR A 186 19.36 19.72 -5.09
CA THR A 186 19.88 20.77 -4.22
C THR A 186 18.79 21.76 -3.82
N GLU A 187 17.93 22.17 -4.76
CA GLU A 187 16.94 23.25 -4.56
C GLU A 187 15.62 22.77 -3.95
N LEU A 188 15.25 21.51 -4.15
CA LEU A 188 14.00 20.92 -3.67
C LEU A 188 14.23 19.77 -2.66
N LEU A 189 14.99 18.72 -3.07
CA LEU A 189 15.06 17.49 -2.27
C LEU A 189 15.88 17.67 -0.99
N ALA A 190 17.02 18.38 -1.03
CA ALA A 190 17.83 18.60 0.15
C ALA A 190 17.12 19.47 1.22
N PRO A 191 16.47 20.61 0.87
CA PRO A 191 15.64 21.34 1.81
C PRO A 191 14.48 20.50 2.38
N ALA A 192 13.82 19.70 1.53
CA ALA A 192 12.72 18.82 1.97
C ALA A 192 13.20 17.73 2.93
N ALA A 193 14.34 17.10 2.66
CA ALA A 193 14.95 16.10 3.55
C ALA A 193 15.30 16.72 4.91
N SER A 194 15.87 17.93 4.91
CA SER A 194 16.17 18.68 6.13
C SER A 194 14.90 19.00 6.93
N ALA A 195 13.86 19.51 6.26
CA ALA A 195 12.58 19.83 6.89
C ALA A 195 11.88 18.58 7.45
N ALA A 196 12.03 17.43 6.78
CA ALA A 196 11.50 16.14 7.20
C ALA A 196 12.34 15.47 8.31
N GLY A 197 13.54 15.95 8.59
CA GLY A 197 14.47 15.31 9.53
C GLY A 197 14.89 13.91 9.08
N ILE A 198 15.18 13.75 7.77
CA ILE A 198 15.68 12.52 7.16
C ILE A 198 17.00 12.76 6.45
N ALA A 199 17.75 11.69 6.20
CA ALA A 199 19.05 11.79 5.55
C ALA A 199 18.91 11.87 4.01
N GLY A 200 19.82 12.57 3.35
CA GLY A 200 19.87 12.66 1.89
C GLY A 200 19.58 14.07 1.34
N PRO A 201 19.34 14.19 0.03
CA PRO A 201 19.23 13.12 -0.97
C PRO A 201 20.57 12.42 -1.26
N PHE A 202 20.50 11.12 -1.50
CA PHE A 202 21.66 10.30 -1.87
C PHE A 202 21.49 9.70 -3.27
N PRO A 203 22.56 9.58 -4.08
CA PRO A 203 22.48 8.99 -5.39
C PRO A 203 21.82 7.61 -5.42
N ALA A 204 20.96 7.36 -6.40
CA ALA A 204 20.18 6.12 -6.52
C ALA A 204 21.06 4.86 -6.65
N ASP A 205 22.18 4.97 -7.32
CA ASP A 205 23.14 3.88 -7.52
C ASP A 205 23.83 3.41 -6.22
N THR A 206 23.79 4.20 -5.16
CA THR A 206 24.45 3.89 -3.89
C THR A 206 23.49 3.69 -2.71
N ILE A 207 22.38 4.45 -2.66
CA ILE A 207 21.51 4.47 -1.48
C ILE A 207 20.87 3.12 -1.17
N PHE A 208 20.42 2.40 -2.19
CA PHE A 208 19.78 1.09 -1.98
C PHE A 208 20.79 0.04 -1.50
N VAL A 209 22.05 0.11 -1.93
CA VAL A 209 23.13 -0.75 -1.41
C VAL A 209 23.41 -0.46 0.05
N ARG A 210 23.41 0.82 0.46
CA ARG A 210 23.58 1.23 1.86
C ARG A 210 22.42 0.76 2.73
N ALA A 211 21.17 0.87 2.22
CA ALA A 211 19.99 0.36 2.90
C ALA A 211 20.03 -1.18 3.06
N LEU A 212 20.45 -1.92 2.03
CA LEU A 212 20.62 -3.38 2.09
C LEU A 212 21.69 -3.81 3.11
N ARG A 213 22.67 -2.93 3.42
CA ARG A 213 23.67 -3.13 4.47
C ARG A 213 23.18 -2.72 5.87
N GLY A 214 21.92 -2.27 5.97
CA GLY A 214 21.32 -1.90 7.23
C GLY A 214 21.66 -0.50 7.74
N GLU A 215 22.18 0.40 6.90
CA GLU A 215 22.41 1.79 7.30
C GLU A 215 21.09 2.56 7.48
N PHE A 216 20.07 2.21 6.71
CA PHE A 216 18.74 2.81 6.74
C PHE A 216 17.65 1.76 6.85
N ASP A 217 16.58 2.11 7.54
CA ASP A 217 15.43 1.25 7.78
C ASP A 217 14.39 1.37 6.66
N ALA A 218 14.38 2.51 5.94
CA ALA A 218 13.63 2.71 4.70
C ALA A 218 14.29 3.77 3.81
N VAL A 219 14.02 3.67 2.51
CA VAL A 219 14.41 4.67 1.49
C VAL A 219 13.13 5.24 0.87
N ILE A 220 13.01 6.56 0.87
CA ILE A 220 11.97 7.26 0.11
C ILE A 220 12.51 7.50 -1.30
N ALA A 221 11.85 6.92 -2.28
CA ALA A 221 12.18 7.08 -3.70
C ALA A 221 11.33 8.21 -4.31
N PRO A 222 11.92 9.14 -5.05
CA PRO A 222 11.19 10.27 -5.63
C PRO A 222 10.13 9.86 -6.65
N TYR A 223 10.35 8.75 -7.37
CA TYR A 223 9.42 8.25 -8.37
C TYR A 223 9.40 6.72 -8.41
N HIS A 224 8.34 6.20 -9.02
CA HIS A 224 7.97 4.78 -9.02
C HIS A 224 9.13 3.87 -9.47
N ASP A 225 9.70 4.06 -10.67
CA ASP A 225 10.57 3.05 -11.27
C ASP A 225 11.92 2.93 -10.58
N VAL A 226 12.49 4.02 -10.04
CA VAL A 226 13.75 3.94 -9.29
C VAL A 226 13.58 3.11 -8.01
N GLY A 227 12.46 3.28 -7.32
CA GLY A 227 12.17 2.52 -6.10
C GLY A 227 11.77 1.07 -6.39
N MET A 228 10.85 0.88 -7.34
CA MET A 228 10.32 -0.44 -7.68
C MET A 228 11.38 -1.36 -8.28
N THR A 229 12.23 -0.85 -9.17
CA THR A 229 13.33 -1.62 -9.74
C THR A 229 14.29 -2.09 -8.65
N ALA A 230 14.67 -1.19 -7.75
CA ALA A 230 15.59 -1.52 -6.67
C ALA A 230 15.07 -2.65 -5.78
N ILE A 231 13.83 -2.54 -5.29
CA ILE A 231 13.30 -3.55 -4.39
C ILE A 231 12.95 -4.86 -5.09
N LYS A 232 12.41 -4.83 -6.30
CA LYS A 232 12.08 -6.06 -7.04
C LYS A 232 13.32 -6.88 -7.38
N VAL A 233 14.42 -6.22 -7.75
CA VAL A 233 15.69 -6.91 -7.97
C VAL A 233 16.27 -7.45 -6.66
N ALA A 234 16.22 -6.67 -5.57
CA ALA A 234 16.77 -7.08 -4.27
C ALA A 234 15.96 -8.18 -3.58
N SER A 235 14.63 -8.23 -3.80
CA SER A 235 13.72 -9.16 -3.12
C SER A 235 13.40 -10.42 -3.91
N PHE A 236 13.79 -10.52 -5.17
CA PHE A 236 13.47 -11.67 -6.04
C PHE A 236 11.97 -12.05 -6.03
N GLY A 237 11.07 -11.06 -5.96
CA GLY A 237 9.62 -11.28 -5.96
C GLY A 237 8.99 -11.56 -4.59
N SER A 238 9.75 -11.52 -3.49
CA SER A 238 9.22 -11.73 -2.13
C SER A 238 8.75 -10.45 -1.44
N ALA A 239 8.68 -9.33 -2.14
CA ALA A 239 8.23 -8.06 -1.55
C ALA A 239 6.72 -8.05 -1.32
N VAL A 240 6.32 -7.44 -0.19
CA VAL A 240 4.92 -7.20 0.17
C VAL A 240 4.61 -5.72 -0.01
N ASN A 241 3.47 -5.42 -0.62
CA ASN A 241 2.96 -4.06 -0.72
C ASN A 241 2.20 -3.70 0.57
N ILE A 242 2.52 -2.54 1.15
CA ILE A 242 1.95 -2.01 2.38
C ILE A 242 1.41 -0.62 2.11
N THR A 243 0.19 -0.34 2.55
CA THR A 243 -0.35 1.02 2.55
C THR A 243 -0.15 1.63 3.94
N LEU A 244 0.85 2.48 4.08
CA LEU A 244 1.12 3.22 5.31
C LEU A 244 0.12 4.38 5.49
N GLY A 245 -0.09 4.81 6.74
CA GLY A 245 -0.94 5.95 7.08
C GLY A 245 -2.39 5.61 7.36
N LEU A 246 -2.84 4.40 7.04
CA LEU A 246 -4.19 3.92 7.39
C LEU A 246 -4.34 3.72 8.92
N PRO A 247 -5.56 3.76 9.46
CA PRO A 247 -5.82 3.52 10.89
C PRO A 247 -5.64 2.05 11.31
N PHE A 248 -5.49 1.15 10.36
CA PHE A 248 -5.26 -0.28 10.53
C PHE A 248 -4.20 -0.77 9.54
N PRO A 249 -3.49 -1.89 9.79
CA PRO A 249 -2.56 -2.49 8.85
C PRO A 249 -3.25 -2.91 7.55
N ARG A 250 -2.64 -2.58 6.42
CA ARG A 250 -3.07 -3.12 5.13
C ARG A 250 -1.87 -3.59 4.33
N THR A 251 -1.93 -4.83 3.89
CA THR A 251 -0.92 -5.47 3.03
C THR A 251 -1.55 -6.09 1.79
N SER A 252 -0.75 -6.33 0.78
CA SER A 252 -1.15 -7.07 -0.41
C SER A 252 0.04 -7.70 -1.12
N PRO A 253 -0.18 -8.72 -1.98
CA PRO A 253 0.82 -9.17 -2.95
C PRO A 253 1.32 -8.04 -3.85
N ASP A 254 2.53 -8.20 -4.39
CA ASP A 254 3.17 -7.26 -5.31
C ASP A 254 3.01 -7.69 -6.77
N HIS A 255 1.91 -8.35 -7.13
CA HIS A 255 1.58 -8.75 -8.49
C HIS A 255 0.12 -8.40 -8.83
N GLY A 256 -0.21 -8.45 -10.12
CA GLY A 256 -1.56 -8.17 -10.62
C GLY A 256 -2.48 -9.38 -10.65
N THR A 257 -3.58 -9.24 -11.37
CA THR A 257 -4.67 -10.23 -11.49
C THR A 257 -4.29 -11.45 -12.33
N ALA A 258 -3.25 -11.40 -13.16
CA ALA A 258 -2.77 -12.49 -14.02
C ALA A 258 -3.92 -13.27 -14.68
N LEU A 259 -4.76 -12.54 -15.43
CA LEU A 259 -5.96 -13.08 -16.05
C LEU A 259 -5.69 -14.25 -17.01
N ASP A 260 -4.47 -14.30 -17.56
CA ASP A 260 -3.98 -15.33 -18.50
C ASP A 260 -3.84 -16.71 -17.87
N ILE A 261 -3.61 -16.79 -16.56
CA ILE A 261 -3.48 -18.06 -15.82
C ILE A 261 -4.63 -18.31 -14.81
N ALA A 262 -5.60 -17.42 -14.76
CA ALA A 262 -6.71 -17.53 -13.81
C ALA A 262 -7.52 -18.82 -14.05
N GLY A 263 -7.88 -19.51 -12.96
CA GLY A 263 -8.64 -20.77 -13.00
C GLY A 263 -7.85 -21.99 -13.50
N GLN A 264 -6.52 -21.88 -13.64
CA GLN A 264 -5.66 -22.99 -14.10
C GLN A 264 -4.92 -23.71 -12.95
N ASP A 265 -5.15 -23.31 -11.72
CA ASP A 265 -4.46 -23.84 -10.51
C ASP A 265 -2.91 -23.71 -10.59
N ARG A 266 -2.44 -22.65 -11.23
CA ARG A 266 -1.00 -22.38 -11.47
C ARG A 266 -0.47 -21.18 -10.71
N ALA A 267 -1.35 -20.39 -10.07
CA ALA A 267 -0.92 -19.20 -9.36
C ALA A 267 -0.14 -19.56 -8.11
N ASP A 268 0.99 -18.87 -7.91
CA ASP A 268 1.84 -19.01 -6.72
C ASP A 268 1.25 -18.16 -5.58
N PRO A 269 0.88 -18.76 -4.43
CA PRO A 269 0.32 -18.04 -3.29
C PRO A 269 1.36 -17.38 -2.40
N SER A 270 2.65 -17.57 -2.62
CA SER A 270 3.74 -17.17 -1.70
C SER A 270 3.66 -15.70 -1.30
N SER A 271 3.40 -14.80 -2.25
CA SER A 271 3.27 -13.38 -1.98
C SER A 271 2.01 -13.05 -1.16
N MET A 272 0.91 -13.79 -1.36
CA MET A 272 -0.32 -13.63 -0.57
C MET A 272 -0.14 -14.14 0.87
N ILE A 273 0.54 -15.26 1.04
CA ILE A 273 0.92 -15.82 2.35
C ILE A 273 1.81 -14.81 3.09
N ALA A 274 2.87 -14.32 2.44
CA ALA A 274 3.76 -13.33 3.03
C ALA A 274 3.01 -12.05 3.45
N ALA A 275 2.12 -11.54 2.59
CA ALA A 275 1.29 -10.39 2.91
C ALA A 275 0.38 -10.64 4.12
N THR A 276 -0.21 -11.83 4.23
CA THR A 276 -1.08 -12.21 5.33
C THR A 276 -0.32 -12.31 6.65
N LEU A 277 0.81 -12.99 6.66
CA LEU A 277 1.64 -13.14 7.86
C LEU A 277 2.20 -11.79 8.34
N LEU A 278 2.57 -10.92 7.40
CA LEU A 278 3.05 -9.59 7.74
C LEU A 278 1.92 -8.72 8.34
N CYS A 279 0.72 -8.74 7.75
CA CYS A 279 -0.45 -8.06 8.29
C CYS A 279 -0.75 -8.50 9.73
N SER A 280 -0.75 -9.81 9.97
CA SER A 280 -0.94 -10.40 11.31
C SER A 280 0.11 -9.89 12.29
N SER A 281 1.38 -9.85 11.90
CA SER A 281 2.44 -9.35 12.77
C SER A 281 2.24 -7.88 13.17
N PHE A 282 1.76 -7.05 12.26
CA PHE A 282 1.43 -5.65 12.54
C PHE A 282 0.21 -5.52 13.46
N ALA A 283 -0.83 -6.31 13.22
CA ALA A 283 -2.02 -6.35 14.04
C ALA A 283 -1.72 -6.76 15.50
N LEU A 284 -0.90 -7.80 15.67
CA LEU A 284 -0.45 -8.24 16.99
C LEU A 284 0.35 -7.16 17.72
N ARG A 285 1.21 -6.44 17.02
CA ARG A 285 1.99 -5.33 17.60
C ARG A 285 1.09 -4.16 18.01
N ALA A 286 0.10 -3.82 17.20
CA ALA A 286 -0.85 -2.74 17.52
C ALA A 286 -1.67 -3.01 18.78
N ARG A 287 -1.90 -4.29 19.14
CA ARG A 287 -2.60 -4.71 20.37
C ARG A 287 -1.74 -4.67 21.64
N GLN A 288 -0.42 -4.54 21.52
CA GLN A 288 0.46 -4.50 22.70
C GLN A 288 0.31 -3.18 23.48
N PRO A 289 0.50 -3.18 24.81
CA PRO A 289 0.51 -1.94 25.60
C PRO A 289 1.57 -0.98 25.07
N GLY A 290 1.15 0.23 24.67
CA GLY A 290 2.00 1.20 23.98
C GLY A 290 1.94 1.15 22.45
N GLY A 291 1.26 0.17 21.85
CA GLY A 291 0.85 0.18 20.46
C GLY A 291 -0.25 1.23 20.21
N ARG A 292 -0.50 1.58 18.96
CA ARG A 292 -1.51 2.59 18.59
C ARG A 292 -2.88 2.19 19.15
N GLN A 293 -3.35 2.91 20.17
CA GLN A 293 -4.76 2.82 20.56
C GLN A 293 -5.60 3.38 19.40
N GLY A 294 -6.70 2.67 19.10
CA GLY A 294 -7.55 2.91 17.94
C GLY A 294 -7.87 4.39 17.68
N TYR A 295 -8.09 4.71 16.44
CA TYR A 295 -8.32 6.05 15.85
C TYR A 295 -9.49 6.86 16.44
N GLY A 296 -10.11 6.42 17.55
CA GLY A 296 -11.24 7.07 18.21
C GLY A 296 -10.96 8.41 18.89
N ASP A 297 -9.70 8.78 19.15
CA ASP A 297 -9.37 9.92 20.03
C ASP A 297 -8.68 11.11 19.35
N ARG A 298 -8.73 11.26 18.03
CA ARG A 298 -8.30 12.53 17.42
C ARG A 298 -9.46 13.52 17.39
N PRO A 299 -9.27 14.77 17.88
CA PRO A 299 -10.29 15.80 17.75
C PRO A 299 -10.59 16.00 16.27
N THR A 300 -11.86 15.83 15.89
CA THR A 300 -12.35 16.28 14.60
C THR A 300 -12.26 17.80 14.60
N GLU A 301 -11.35 18.38 13.82
CA GLU A 301 -11.40 19.82 13.52
C GLU A 301 -12.77 20.11 12.93
N SER A 302 -13.60 20.82 13.69
CA SER A 302 -14.92 21.27 13.30
C SER A 302 -14.78 22.26 12.14
N ARG A 303 -14.91 21.78 10.90
CA ARG A 303 -15.20 22.68 9.79
C ARG A 303 -16.65 23.11 9.90
N SER A 304 -16.84 24.38 10.30
CA SER A 304 -18.06 25.17 10.13
C SER A 304 -18.60 24.95 8.71
N ALA A 305 -19.76 24.33 8.63
CA ALA A 305 -20.49 24.15 7.38
C ALA A 305 -21.06 25.48 6.93
N ALA A 306 -20.44 26.11 5.94
CA ALA A 306 -21.11 27.14 5.14
C ALA A 306 -22.14 26.44 4.22
N ARG A 307 -23.42 26.57 4.55
CA ARG A 307 -24.55 26.19 3.67
C ARG A 307 -24.55 27.12 2.44
N PRO A 308 -24.65 26.62 1.21
CA PRO A 308 -25.00 27.48 0.10
C PRO A 308 -26.46 27.87 0.18
N SER A 309 -26.74 29.20 0.18
CA SER A 309 -28.07 29.78 0.07
C SER A 309 -28.70 29.40 -1.27
N ARG A 310 -29.90 28.81 -1.22
CA ARG A 310 -30.79 28.73 -2.40
C ARG A 310 -31.22 30.14 -2.77
N ALA A 311 -30.85 30.61 -3.95
CA ALA A 311 -31.50 31.73 -4.63
C ALA A 311 -32.72 31.21 -5.37
N GLN A 312 -33.75 31.98 -5.26
CA GLN A 312 -35.07 31.81 -5.90
C GLN A 312 -34.99 31.98 -7.44
#